data_390e92b5248434ff74b48a2586cecc1f
#
_entry.id   390e92b5248434ff74b48a2586cecc1f
#
_cell.length_a   1.000
_cell.length_b   1.000
_cell.length_c   1.000
_cell.angle_alpha   90.00
_cell.angle_beta   90.00
_cell.angle_gamma   90.00
#
_symmetry.space_group_name_H-M   'P 1'
#
loop_
_entity.id
_entity.type
_entity.pdbx_description
1 polymer ?
#
loop_
_entity_poly.entity_id
_entity_poly.type
_entity_poly.pdbx_seq_one_letter_code
_entity_poly.pdbx_strand_id
1 'polypeptide(L)'
;MPGAPLSDIRGFVFDLDGCVWNGSVLNPGAGETLAALHRAGRGLAFLTNNSRATGADIRGRLHDLGVTVAEHVLTPLEIIGEVIGRRWGRSRVLVVGAAELAEVIARAGHEIVSVKDYRRATVVAVGNDFDLTYERLTAASRAAAAGAPLVTPNVDPRLPLAGGEFLPGCGAIVEAVAVAAGVRPIVVGKPEPPLFRIALERLGVEPAAAAMVGDSV
;
A
#
# COMPACT_ATOMS: atom_id res chain seq x y z
N MET A 1 8.86 -5.35 26.95
CA MET A 1 8.24 -6.69 27.01
C MET A 1 9.16 -7.66 26.28
N PRO A 2 9.58 -8.80 26.82
CA PRO A 2 10.25 -9.82 26.04
C PRO A 2 9.28 -10.27 24.94
N GLY A 3 9.78 -10.39 23.70
CA GLY A 3 8.97 -10.85 22.58
C GLY A 3 8.50 -12.30 22.79
N ALA A 4 7.39 -12.69 22.16
CA ALA A 4 6.94 -14.08 22.16
C ALA A 4 8.05 -14.99 21.57
N PRO A 5 8.24 -16.20 22.12
CA PRO A 5 9.16 -17.17 21.52
C PRO A 5 8.75 -17.45 20.06
N LEU A 6 9.69 -17.64 19.18
CA LEU A 6 9.40 -17.92 17.75
C LEU A 6 8.52 -19.17 17.55
N SER A 7 8.53 -20.10 18.54
CA SER A 7 7.63 -21.26 18.58
C SER A 7 6.16 -20.88 18.57
N ASP A 8 5.80 -19.75 19.17
CA ASP A 8 4.43 -19.30 19.35
C ASP A 8 3.93 -18.44 18.18
N ILE A 9 4.84 -18.03 17.30
CA ILE A 9 4.50 -17.25 16.10
C ILE A 9 3.90 -18.18 15.05
N ARG A 10 2.67 -17.86 14.64
CA ARG A 10 1.87 -18.63 13.68
C ARG A 10 1.86 -17.99 12.29
N GLY A 11 2.04 -16.66 12.22
CA GLY A 11 2.08 -15.89 10.99
C GLY A 11 3.30 -14.98 10.91
N PHE A 12 3.92 -14.93 9.76
CA PHE A 12 5.03 -14.04 9.46
C PHE A 12 4.63 -13.08 8.35
N VAL A 13 4.84 -11.79 8.60
CA VAL A 13 4.63 -10.72 7.63
C VAL A 13 5.99 -10.20 7.22
N PHE A 14 6.33 -10.32 5.95
CA PHE A 14 7.64 -9.94 5.41
C PHE A 14 7.55 -8.62 4.65
N ASP A 15 8.47 -7.72 4.91
CA ASP A 15 8.82 -6.68 3.95
C ASP A 15 9.50 -7.30 2.73
N LEU A 16 9.40 -6.66 1.58
CA LEU A 16 10.01 -7.17 0.35
C LEU A 16 11.36 -6.50 0.09
N ASP A 17 11.37 -5.20 -0.13
CA ASP A 17 12.57 -4.46 -0.52
C ASP A 17 13.54 -4.36 0.66
N GLY A 18 14.81 -4.77 0.46
CA GLY A 18 15.82 -4.85 1.51
C GLY A 18 15.72 -6.09 2.40
N CYS A 19 14.55 -6.71 2.53
CA CYS A 19 14.33 -7.88 3.38
C CYS A 19 14.33 -9.20 2.59
N VAL A 20 13.36 -9.41 1.70
CA VAL A 20 13.27 -10.64 0.89
C VAL A 20 14.17 -10.56 -0.34
N TRP A 21 14.20 -9.40 -0.97
CA TRP A 21 15.05 -9.13 -2.14
C TRP A 21 15.76 -7.78 -2.07
N ASN A 22 16.80 -7.64 -2.89
CA ASN A 22 17.44 -6.38 -3.16
C ASN A 22 17.53 -6.19 -4.68
N GLY A 23 16.84 -5.17 -5.20
CA GLY A 23 16.70 -5.00 -6.65
C GLY A 23 16.04 -6.22 -7.30
N SER A 24 16.76 -6.94 -8.16
CA SER A 24 16.26 -8.10 -8.90
C SER A 24 16.71 -9.46 -8.36
N VAL A 25 17.32 -9.50 -7.17
CA VAL A 25 17.92 -10.72 -6.60
C VAL A 25 17.37 -10.97 -5.20
N LEU A 26 17.11 -12.25 -4.88
CA LEU A 26 16.77 -12.64 -3.50
C LEU A 26 17.96 -12.41 -2.57
N ASN A 27 17.66 -11.98 -1.35
CA ASN A 27 18.65 -11.94 -0.30
C ASN A 27 19.11 -13.37 0.06
N PRO A 28 20.39 -13.57 0.41
CA PRO A 28 20.91 -14.88 0.79
C PRO A 28 20.09 -15.53 1.89
N GLY A 29 19.66 -16.77 1.69
CA GLY A 29 18.86 -17.54 2.64
C GLY A 29 17.36 -17.20 2.68
N ALA A 30 16.90 -16.19 1.95
CA ALA A 30 15.48 -15.81 1.97
C ALA A 30 14.58 -16.93 1.45
N GLY A 31 14.88 -17.52 0.29
CA GLY A 31 14.08 -18.59 -0.30
C GLY A 31 13.99 -19.82 0.59
N GLU A 32 15.12 -20.26 1.15
CA GLU A 32 15.20 -21.41 2.06
C GLU A 32 14.41 -21.17 3.35
N THR A 33 14.52 -19.97 3.92
CA THR A 33 13.79 -19.57 5.15
C THR A 33 12.29 -19.58 4.92
N LEU A 34 11.82 -18.94 3.84
CA LEU A 34 10.40 -18.90 3.49
C LEU A 34 9.83 -20.30 3.27
N ALA A 35 10.56 -21.15 2.53
CA ALA A 35 10.16 -22.53 2.31
C ALA A 35 10.15 -23.34 3.62
N ALA A 36 11.10 -23.13 4.55
CA ALA A 36 11.13 -23.79 5.85
C ALA A 36 9.95 -23.39 6.73
N LEU A 37 9.63 -22.10 6.81
CA LEU A 37 8.47 -21.59 7.55
C LEU A 37 7.15 -22.16 7.00
N HIS A 38 7.00 -22.18 5.67
CA HIS A 38 5.83 -22.76 5.03
C HIS A 38 5.67 -24.26 5.34
N ARG A 39 6.77 -25.05 5.22
CA ARG A 39 6.76 -26.46 5.61
C ARG A 39 6.41 -26.69 7.08
N ALA A 40 6.76 -25.74 7.94
CA ALA A 40 6.38 -25.74 9.34
C ALA A 40 4.93 -25.29 9.62
N GLY A 41 4.13 -25.11 8.57
CA GLY A 41 2.73 -24.70 8.65
C GLY A 41 2.52 -23.26 9.11
N ARG A 42 3.52 -22.38 8.95
CA ARG A 42 3.40 -20.96 9.29
C ARG A 42 2.74 -20.20 8.15
N GLY A 43 1.80 -19.30 8.49
CA GLY A 43 1.21 -18.37 7.51
C GLY A 43 2.25 -17.34 7.07
N LEU A 44 2.31 -17.04 5.77
CA LEU A 44 3.24 -16.07 5.19
C LEU A 44 2.48 -14.99 4.43
N ALA A 45 2.74 -13.73 4.74
CA ALA A 45 2.26 -12.58 3.99
C ALA A 45 3.43 -11.66 3.64
N PHE A 46 3.33 -11.00 2.49
CA PHE A 46 4.35 -10.13 1.96
C PHE A 46 3.77 -8.74 1.75
N LEU A 47 4.41 -7.73 2.31
CA LEU A 47 3.98 -6.33 2.23
C LEU A 47 5.04 -5.49 1.53
N THR A 48 4.60 -4.60 0.67
CA THR A 48 5.45 -3.56 0.09
C THR A 48 4.70 -2.23 0.09
N ASN A 49 5.42 -1.11 0.13
CA ASN A 49 4.86 0.22 -0.11
C ASN A 49 4.77 0.57 -1.60
N ASN A 50 5.14 -0.36 -2.48
CA ASN A 50 4.99 -0.14 -3.90
C ASN A 50 3.52 0.14 -4.26
N SER A 51 3.24 1.36 -4.70
CA SER A 51 1.91 1.84 -5.07
C SER A 51 1.66 1.81 -6.58
N ARG A 52 2.50 1.11 -7.35
CA ARG A 52 2.43 1.00 -8.82
C ARG A 52 2.21 -0.43 -9.31
N ALA A 53 2.61 -1.42 -8.52
CA ALA A 53 2.43 -2.83 -8.86
C ALA A 53 1.28 -3.44 -8.06
N THR A 54 0.56 -4.35 -8.69
CA THR A 54 -0.44 -5.17 -8.00
C THR A 54 0.23 -6.31 -7.23
N GLY A 55 -0.46 -6.89 -6.25
CA GLY A 55 0.03 -8.08 -5.56
C GLY A 55 0.24 -9.27 -6.51
N ALA A 56 -0.51 -9.33 -7.61
CA ALA A 56 -0.33 -10.34 -8.65
C ALA A 56 1.02 -10.16 -9.38
N ASP A 57 1.38 -8.92 -9.74
CA ASP A 57 2.66 -8.62 -10.39
C ASP A 57 3.84 -8.97 -9.47
N ILE A 58 3.73 -8.57 -8.21
CA ILE A 58 4.74 -8.85 -7.17
C ILE A 58 4.87 -10.37 -6.95
N ARG A 59 3.75 -11.09 -6.87
CA ARG A 59 3.75 -12.56 -6.73
C ARG A 59 4.40 -13.24 -7.93
N GLY A 60 4.09 -12.81 -9.16
CA GLY A 60 4.75 -13.30 -10.36
C GLY A 60 6.26 -13.17 -10.26
N ARG A 61 6.73 -11.99 -9.86
CA ARG A 61 8.16 -11.73 -9.66
C ARG A 61 8.79 -12.61 -8.56
N LEU A 62 8.10 -12.84 -7.43
CA LEU A 62 8.56 -13.75 -6.39
C LEU A 62 8.68 -15.19 -6.93
N HIS A 63 7.72 -15.64 -7.74
CA HIS A 63 7.77 -16.95 -8.42
C HIS A 63 8.98 -17.05 -9.35
N ASP A 64 9.25 -16.04 -10.17
CA ASP A 64 10.39 -16.01 -11.09
C ASP A 64 11.73 -16.09 -10.33
N LEU A 65 11.76 -15.59 -9.11
CA LEU A 65 12.89 -15.69 -8.19
C LEU A 65 12.92 -17.00 -7.39
N GLY A 66 11.97 -17.92 -7.63
CA GLY A 66 11.91 -19.23 -6.96
C GLY A 66 11.14 -19.26 -5.64
N VAL A 67 10.48 -18.16 -5.25
CA VAL A 67 9.61 -18.12 -4.05
C VAL A 67 8.18 -18.49 -4.44
N THR A 68 7.84 -19.77 -4.36
CA THR A 68 6.52 -20.30 -4.75
C THR A 68 5.47 -20.25 -3.64
N VAL A 69 5.86 -19.90 -2.42
CA VAL A 69 5.01 -19.88 -1.22
C VAL A 69 4.34 -18.52 -0.97
N ALA A 70 4.40 -17.60 -1.94
CA ALA A 70 3.90 -16.24 -1.81
C ALA A 70 2.40 -16.15 -2.18
N GLU A 71 1.51 -16.65 -1.32
CA GLU A 71 0.06 -16.60 -1.58
C GLU A 71 -0.53 -15.22 -1.26
N HIS A 72 -0.14 -14.62 -0.12
CA HIS A 72 -0.65 -13.34 0.35
C HIS A 72 0.36 -12.23 0.12
N VAL A 73 0.28 -11.58 -1.02
CA VAL A 73 1.05 -10.36 -1.33
C VAL A 73 0.09 -9.17 -1.30
N LEU A 74 0.39 -8.16 -0.53
CA LEU A 74 -0.44 -6.97 -0.37
C LEU A 74 0.35 -5.71 -0.69
N THR A 75 -0.29 -4.85 -1.46
CA THR A 75 0.20 -3.50 -1.75
C THR A 75 -0.81 -2.46 -1.28
N PRO A 76 -0.38 -1.23 -0.93
CA PRO A 76 -1.31 -0.17 -0.57
C PRO A 76 -2.27 0.17 -1.71
N LEU A 77 -1.82 -0.02 -2.96
CA LEU A 77 -2.65 0.19 -4.15
C LEU A 77 -3.87 -0.72 -4.14
N GLU A 78 -3.68 -2.03 -3.86
CA GLU A 78 -4.79 -2.99 -3.91
C GLU A 78 -5.80 -2.81 -2.78
N ILE A 79 -5.32 -2.47 -1.58
CA ILE A 79 -6.19 -2.42 -0.40
C ILE A 79 -6.85 -1.06 -0.16
N ILE A 80 -6.45 0.00 -0.88
CA ILE A 80 -6.98 1.35 -0.62
C ILE A 80 -8.50 1.43 -0.78
N GLY A 81 -9.07 0.76 -1.78
CA GLY A 81 -10.51 0.68 -1.96
C GLY A 81 -11.20 -0.05 -0.81
N GLU A 82 -10.64 -1.17 -0.34
CA GLU A 82 -11.14 -1.90 0.83
C GLU A 82 -11.09 -1.03 2.10
N VAL A 83 -10.00 -0.30 2.32
CA VAL A 83 -9.85 0.62 3.46
C VAL A 83 -10.89 1.74 3.41
N ILE A 84 -11.13 2.33 2.24
CA ILE A 84 -12.18 3.33 2.03
C ILE A 84 -13.55 2.74 2.39
N GLY A 85 -13.86 1.54 1.87
CA GLY A 85 -15.12 0.86 2.11
C GLY A 85 -15.38 0.52 3.58
N ARG A 86 -14.37 0.03 4.28
CA ARG A 86 -14.45 -0.29 5.72
C ARG A 86 -14.67 0.95 6.58
N ARG A 87 -14.12 2.10 6.18
CA ARG A 87 -14.14 3.31 7.00
C ARG A 87 -15.32 4.23 6.73
N TRP A 88 -15.79 4.32 5.47
CA TRP A 88 -16.84 5.24 5.05
C TRP A 88 -17.95 4.59 4.23
N GLY A 89 -17.91 3.27 4.06
CA GLY A 89 -18.86 2.57 3.19
C GLY A 89 -18.63 2.89 1.71
N ARG A 90 -19.65 2.63 0.88
CA ARG A 90 -19.62 2.97 -0.55
C ARG A 90 -19.50 4.49 -0.71
N SER A 91 -18.43 4.93 -1.34
CA SER A 91 -18.06 6.34 -1.43
C SER A 91 -18.01 6.84 -2.86
N ARG A 92 -18.11 8.16 -3.04
CA ARG A 92 -17.79 8.87 -4.27
C ARG A 92 -16.36 9.40 -4.12
N VAL A 93 -15.43 8.86 -4.90
CA VAL A 93 -13.99 9.11 -4.74
C VAL A 93 -13.47 9.98 -5.88
N LEU A 94 -12.92 11.14 -5.53
CA LEU A 94 -12.12 11.93 -6.46
C LEU A 94 -10.70 11.37 -6.42
N VAL A 95 -10.20 10.91 -7.57
CA VAL A 95 -8.86 10.34 -7.68
C VAL A 95 -7.92 11.30 -8.40
N VAL A 96 -6.81 11.63 -7.74
CA VAL A 96 -5.63 12.28 -8.33
C VAL A 96 -4.48 11.28 -8.26
N GLY A 97 -4.20 10.63 -9.38
CA GLY A 97 -3.25 9.52 -9.46
C GLY A 97 -3.30 8.86 -10.83
N ALA A 98 -2.47 7.85 -11.01
CA ALA A 98 -2.46 7.02 -12.20
C ALA A 98 -3.79 6.27 -12.36
N ALA A 99 -4.08 5.80 -13.56
CA ALA A 99 -5.34 5.13 -13.90
C ALA A 99 -5.61 3.90 -13.03
N GLU A 100 -4.57 3.14 -12.70
CA GLU A 100 -4.63 1.95 -11.87
C GLU A 100 -5.22 2.22 -10.48
N LEU A 101 -4.94 3.40 -9.90
CA LEU A 101 -5.52 3.80 -8.61
C LEU A 101 -7.05 3.97 -8.72
N ALA A 102 -7.52 4.60 -9.78
CA ALA A 102 -8.96 4.75 -10.01
C ALA A 102 -9.64 3.41 -10.27
N GLU A 103 -8.98 2.52 -11.03
CA GLU A 103 -9.50 1.19 -11.35
C GLU A 103 -9.65 0.30 -10.11
N VAL A 104 -8.64 0.26 -9.22
CA VAL A 104 -8.73 -0.58 -8.00
C VAL A 104 -9.81 -0.05 -7.05
N ILE A 105 -9.97 1.26 -6.94
CA ILE A 105 -11.02 1.90 -6.14
C ILE A 105 -12.41 1.60 -6.74
N ALA A 106 -12.57 1.69 -8.06
CA ALA A 106 -13.82 1.35 -8.74
C ALA A 106 -14.17 -0.13 -8.58
N ARG A 107 -13.20 -1.04 -8.73
CA ARG A 107 -13.37 -2.48 -8.51
C ARG A 107 -13.80 -2.83 -7.10
N ALA A 108 -13.43 -2.01 -6.11
CA ALA A 108 -13.88 -2.15 -4.73
C ALA A 108 -15.33 -1.64 -4.51
N GLY A 109 -16.03 -1.20 -5.57
CA GLY A 109 -17.44 -0.81 -5.54
C GLY A 109 -17.68 0.68 -5.30
N HIS A 110 -16.65 1.53 -5.37
CA HIS A 110 -16.78 2.97 -5.24
C HIS A 110 -17.09 3.65 -6.57
N GLU A 111 -17.76 4.80 -6.52
CA GLU A 111 -18.00 5.67 -7.68
C GLU A 111 -16.79 6.59 -7.87
N ILE A 112 -16.20 6.63 -9.05
CA ILE A 112 -15.14 7.59 -9.38
C ILE A 112 -15.77 8.89 -9.86
N VAL A 113 -15.39 9.99 -9.21
CA VAL A 113 -15.91 11.34 -9.52
C VAL A 113 -14.93 12.06 -10.43
N SER A 114 -15.44 12.75 -11.46
CA SER A 114 -14.60 13.56 -12.34
C SER A 114 -14.05 14.80 -11.62
N VAL A 115 -12.93 15.33 -12.11
CA VAL A 115 -12.32 16.57 -11.60
C VAL A 115 -13.32 17.74 -11.63
N LYS A 116 -14.17 17.80 -12.63
CA LYS A 116 -15.21 18.86 -12.76
C LYS A 116 -16.30 18.74 -11.69
N ASP A 117 -16.57 17.51 -11.25
CA ASP A 117 -17.61 17.21 -10.26
C ASP A 117 -17.04 17.05 -8.83
N TYR A 118 -15.85 17.56 -8.55
CA TYR A 118 -15.13 17.37 -7.29
C TYR A 118 -15.99 17.66 -6.03
N ARG A 119 -16.96 18.55 -6.14
CA ARG A 119 -17.90 18.88 -5.02
C ARG A 119 -18.77 17.70 -4.61
N ARG A 120 -18.94 16.68 -5.45
CA ARG A 120 -19.68 15.45 -5.14
C ARG A 120 -18.82 14.42 -4.41
N ALA A 121 -17.50 14.61 -4.36
CA ALA A 121 -16.60 13.68 -3.71
C ALA A 121 -16.87 13.59 -2.21
N THR A 122 -16.93 12.37 -1.69
CA THR A 122 -17.01 12.09 -0.26
C THR A 122 -15.68 11.58 0.29
N VAL A 123 -14.72 11.25 -0.59
CA VAL A 123 -13.33 10.89 -0.29
C VAL A 123 -12.46 11.43 -1.41
N VAL A 124 -11.24 11.87 -1.08
CA VAL A 124 -10.19 12.21 -2.04
C VAL A 124 -9.07 11.18 -1.91
N ALA A 125 -8.73 10.49 -2.99
CA ALA A 125 -7.60 9.57 -3.05
C ALA A 125 -6.48 10.17 -3.91
N VAL A 126 -5.28 10.26 -3.34
CA VAL A 126 -4.10 10.81 -4.03
C VAL A 126 -3.01 9.76 -4.10
N GLY A 127 -2.45 9.55 -5.29
CA GLY A 127 -1.33 8.66 -5.56
C GLY A 127 -0.30 9.31 -6.50
N ASN A 128 0.61 8.50 -7.04
CA ASN A 128 1.49 8.96 -8.11
C ASN A 128 0.64 9.35 -9.33
N ASP A 129 0.87 10.55 -9.85
CA ASP A 129 0.17 11.10 -11.00
C ASP A 129 1.17 11.71 -11.97
N PHE A 130 1.39 11.05 -13.10
CA PHE A 130 2.36 11.47 -14.11
C PHE A 130 1.78 12.50 -15.09
N ASP A 131 0.44 12.67 -15.06
CA ASP A 131 -0.30 13.66 -15.82
C ASP A 131 -0.91 14.75 -14.90
N LEU A 132 -0.21 15.03 -13.79
CA LEU A 132 -0.66 15.98 -12.79
C LEU A 132 -0.84 17.37 -13.38
N THR A 133 -2.02 17.96 -13.18
CA THR A 133 -2.33 19.32 -13.57
C THR A 133 -2.71 20.18 -12.37
N TYR A 134 -2.58 21.50 -12.51
CA TYR A 134 -3.03 22.43 -11.47
C TYR A 134 -4.54 22.32 -11.22
N GLU A 135 -5.34 21.98 -12.26
CA GLU A 135 -6.78 21.72 -12.10
C GLU A 135 -7.05 20.52 -11.19
N ARG A 136 -6.31 19.41 -11.36
CA ARG A 136 -6.42 18.20 -10.54
C ARG A 136 -6.05 18.50 -9.08
N LEU A 137 -4.93 19.20 -8.84
CA LEU A 137 -4.53 19.65 -7.50
C LEU A 137 -5.59 20.54 -6.87
N THR A 138 -6.11 21.52 -7.62
CA THR A 138 -7.14 22.45 -7.14
C THR A 138 -8.41 21.70 -6.73
N ALA A 139 -8.89 20.76 -7.56
CA ALA A 139 -10.09 19.98 -7.28
C ALA A 139 -9.94 19.13 -6.02
N ALA A 140 -8.79 18.42 -5.88
CA ALA A 140 -8.50 17.61 -4.71
C ALA A 140 -8.41 18.45 -3.43
N SER A 141 -7.68 19.58 -3.48
CA SER A 141 -7.52 20.46 -2.33
C SER A 141 -8.86 21.06 -1.89
N ARG A 142 -9.70 21.50 -2.84
CA ARG A 142 -11.04 22.04 -2.52
C ARG A 142 -11.98 20.99 -1.96
N ALA A 143 -11.96 19.77 -2.48
CA ALA A 143 -12.79 18.69 -1.96
C ALA A 143 -12.35 18.30 -0.54
N ALA A 144 -11.03 18.19 -0.29
CA ALA A 144 -10.48 17.87 1.01
C ALA A 144 -10.76 19.00 2.04
N ALA A 145 -10.59 20.27 1.65
CA ALA A 145 -10.93 21.43 2.49
C ALA A 145 -12.42 21.52 2.81
N ALA A 146 -13.29 20.99 1.96
CA ALA A 146 -14.73 20.88 2.20
C ALA A 146 -15.11 19.71 3.12
N GLY A 147 -14.15 18.94 3.63
CA GLY A 147 -14.36 17.87 4.61
C GLY A 147 -14.27 16.45 4.04
N ALA A 148 -13.99 16.26 2.76
CA ALA A 148 -13.74 14.93 2.22
C ALA A 148 -12.38 14.43 2.75
N PRO A 149 -12.30 13.26 3.44
CA PRO A 149 -11.04 12.73 3.93
C PRO A 149 -10.08 12.49 2.77
N LEU A 150 -8.81 12.86 3.01
CA LEU A 150 -7.69 12.68 2.08
C LEU A 150 -7.00 11.36 2.37
N VAL A 151 -6.98 10.44 1.42
CA VAL A 151 -6.39 9.10 1.55
C VAL A 151 -5.28 8.92 0.54
N THR A 152 -4.20 8.24 0.93
CA THR A 152 -3.05 8.00 0.06
C THR A 152 -2.47 6.60 0.27
N PRO A 153 -1.96 5.94 -0.79
CA PRO A 153 -1.27 4.66 -0.65
C PRO A 153 -0.02 4.75 0.25
N ASN A 154 0.81 5.75 0.06
CA ASN A 154 2.02 6.01 0.84
C ASN A 154 2.37 7.52 0.83
N VAL A 155 3.40 7.88 1.57
CA VAL A 155 3.94 9.26 1.64
C VAL A 155 5.40 9.33 1.22
N ASP A 156 5.86 8.40 0.40
CA ASP A 156 7.23 8.39 -0.09
C ASP A 156 7.49 9.65 -0.92
N PRO A 157 8.46 10.49 -0.56
CA PRO A 157 8.67 11.79 -1.20
C PRO A 157 9.25 11.66 -2.61
N ARG A 158 9.91 10.53 -2.89
CA ARG A 158 10.61 10.26 -4.14
C ARG A 158 10.27 8.89 -4.68
N LEU A 159 10.17 8.79 -5.99
CA LEU A 159 10.13 7.55 -6.74
C LEU A 159 11.51 7.33 -7.34
N PRO A 160 12.32 6.39 -6.84
CA PRO A 160 13.67 6.17 -7.33
C PRO A 160 13.66 5.62 -8.76
N LEU A 161 14.64 6.08 -9.56
CA LEU A 161 14.93 5.62 -10.91
C LEU A 161 16.34 5.02 -10.97
N ALA A 162 16.65 4.39 -12.10
CA ALA A 162 18.01 3.94 -12.36
C ALA A 162 19.01 5.11 -12.39
N GLY A 163 20.29 4.84 -12.04
CA GLY A 163 21.34 5.86 -12.08
C GLY A 163 21.31 6.88 -10.94
N GLY A 164 20.49 6.66 -9.88
CA GLY A 164 20.40 7.58 -8.75
C GLY A 164 19.45 8.75 -8.98
N GLU A 165 18.79 8.79 -10.11
CA GLU A 165 17.74 9.76 -10.44
C GLU A 165 16.44 9.45 -9.67
N PHE A 166 15.52 10.40 -9.65
CA PHE A 166 14.21 10.21 -9.04
C PHE A 166 13.13 11.08 -9.70
N LEU A 167 11.88 10.65 -9.55
CA LEU A 167 10.69 11.47 -9.78
C LEU A 167 10.07 11.87 -8.43
N PRO A 168 9.27 12.97 -8.37
CA PRO A 168 8.42 13.22 -7.22
C PRO A 168 7.56 11.99 -6.94
N GLY A 169 7.59 11.51 -5.69
CA GLY A 169 6.78 10.39 -5.25
C GLY A 169 5.38 10.81 -4.83
N CYS A 170 4.59 9.83 -4.43
CA CYS A 170 3.22 10.03 -3.94
C CYS A 170 3.14 11.06 -2.80
N GLY A 171 4.14 11.03 -1.88
CA GLY A 171 4.24 11.97 -0.78
C GLY A 171 4.30 13.42 -1.21
N ALA A 172 5.06 13.73 -2.27
CA ALA A 172 5.17 15.11 -2.77
C ALA A 172 3.82 15.64 -3.28
N ILE A 173 3.02 14.79 -3.92
CA ILE A 173 1.71 15.17 -4.47
C ILE A 173 0.67 15.30 -3.35
N VAL A 174 0.61 14.32 -2.44
CA VAL A 174 -0.37 14.34 -1.36
C VAL A 174 -0.11 15.49 -0.39
N GLU A 175 1.16 15.81 -0.11
CA GLU A 175 1.52 16.96 0.74
C GLU A 175 1.10 18.28 0.11
N ALA A 176 1.22 18.45 -1.21
CA ALA A 176 0.72 19.65 -1.90
C ALA A 176 -0.80 19.83 -1.69
N VAL A 177 -1.58 18.76 -1.78
CA VAL A 177 -3.02 18.78 -1.51
C VAL A 177 -3.31 19.01 -0.02
N ALA A 178 -2.60 18.32 0.87
CA ALA A 178 -2.78 18.39 2.32
C ALA A 178 -2.52 19.80 2.87
N VAL A 179 -1.41 20.42 2.46
CA VAL A 179 -1.06 21.81 2.84
C VAL A 179 -2.08 22.80 2.32
N ALA A 180 -2.49 22.69 1.06
CA ALA A 180 -3.48 23.60 0.46
C ALA A 180 -4.89 23.45 1.08
N ALA A 181 -5.23 22.24 1.52
CA ALA A 181 -6.53 21.96 2.16
C ALA A 181 -6.54 22.18 3.68
N GLY A 182 -5.37 22.28 4.34
CA GLY A 182 -5.24 22.36 5.79
C GLY A 182 -5.62 21.05 6.51
N VAL A 183 -5.41 19.89 5.87
CA VAL A 183 -5.78 18.58 6.41
C VAL A 183 -4.57 17.65 6.49
N ARG A 184 -4.69 16.55 7.25
CA ARG A 184 -3.70 15.47 7.25
C ARG A 184 -4.17 14.29 6.40
N PRO A 185 -3.30 13.71 5.58
CA PRO A 185 -3.63 12.52 4.82
C PRO A 185 -3.75 11.29 5.72
N ILE A 186 -4.61 10.37 5.34
CA ILE A 186 -4.74 9.04 5.92
C ILE A 186 -3.94 8.10 5.02
N VAL A 187 -2.86 7.57 5.57
CA VAL A 187 -1.94 6.69 4.85
C VAL A 187 -2.40 5.25 4.99
N VAL A 188 -2.37 4.50 3.90
CA VAL A 188 -2.78 3.09 3.86
C VAL A 188 -1.60 2.14 4.03
N GLY A 189 -0.45 2.51 3.45
CA GLY A 189 0.79 1.72 3.48
C GLY A 189 1.54 1.75 4.81
N LYS A 190 2.63 1.01 4.87
CA LYS A 190 3.56 0.98 6.00
C LYS A 190 4.11 2.39 6.29
N PRO A 191 4.34 2.80 7.56
CA PRO A 191 4.20 1.99 8.79
C PRO A 191 2.78 1.96 9.36
N GLU A 192 1.78 2.51 8.68
CA GLU A 192 0.43 2.62 9.19
C GLU A 192 -0.28 1.25 9.30
N PRO A 193 -1.20 1.09 10.26
CA PRO A 193 -1.81 -0.19 10.59
C PRO A 193 -2.65 -0.87 9.49
N PRO A 194 -3.27 -0.17 8.52
CA PRO A 194 -4.25 -0.80 7.64
C PRO A 194 -3.69 -2.00 6.87
N LEU A 195 -2.49 -1.86 6.29
CA LEU A 195 -1.88 -2.93 5.49
C LEU A 195 -1.58 -4.18 6.34
N PHE A 196 -1.08 -3.98 7.56
CA PHE A 196 -0.78 -5.06 8.50
C PHE A 196 -2.06 -5.79 8.96
N ARG A 197 -3.12 -5.04 9.29
CA ARG A 197 -4.39 -5.62 9.74
C ARG A 197 -4.98 -6.53 8.68
N ILE A 198 -5.05 -6.07 7.43
CA ILE A 198 -5.58 -6.88 6.33
C ILE A 198 -4.70 -8.11 6.08
N ALA A 199 -3.37 -8.00 6.22
CA ALA A 199 -2.48 -9.16 6.10
C ALA A 199 -2.77 -10.21 7.17
N LEU A 200 -2.90 -9.80 8.43
CA LEU A 200 -3.21 -10.71 9.55
C LEU A 200 -4.59 -11.35 9.42
N GLU A 201 -5.58 -10.59 8.98
CA GLU A 201 -6.93 -11.12 8.71
C GLU A 201 -6.89 -12.19 7.59
N ARG A 202 -6.14 -11.94 6.50
CA ARG A 202 -5.98 -12.92 5.41
C ARG A 202 -5.24 -14.18 5.86
N LEU A 203 -4.33 -14.05 6.82
CA LEU A 203 -3.63 -15.20 7.43
C LEU A 203 -4.49 -15.92 8.48
N GLY A 204 -5.56 -15.31 8.98
CA GLY A 204 -6.32 -15.84 10.11
C GLY A 204 -5.51 -15.89 11.40
N VAL A 205 -4.60 -14.93 11.62
CA VAL A 205 -3.67 -14.91 12.75
C VAL A 205 -3.87 -13.65 13.59
N GLU A 206 -3.96 -13.81 14.90
CA GLU A 206 -4.01 -12.68 15.83
C GLU A 206 -2.67 -11.96 15.93
N PRO A 207 -2.66 -10.63 16.15
CA PRO A 207 -1.42 -9.83 16.23
C PRO A 207 -0.39 -10.39 17.24
N ALA A 208 -0.84 -10.94 18.37
CA ALA A 208 0.05 -11.51 19.38
C ALA A 208 0.79 -12.79 18.94
N ALA A 209 0.28 -13.47 17.90
CA ALA A 209 0.88 -14.66 17.31
C ALA A 209 1.52 -14.39 15.94
N ALA A 210 1.79 -13.13 15.63
CA ALA A 210 2.41 -12.71 14.37
C ALA A 210 3.76 -12.01 14.60
N ALA A 211 4.65 -12.13 13.64
CA ALA A 211 5.90 -11.39 13.61
C ALA A 211 6.06 -10.63 12.29
N MET A 212 6.50 -9.36 12.38
CA MET A 212 6.95 -8.59 11.22
C MET A 212 8.46 -8.79 11.04
N VAL A 213 8.86 -9.03 9.82
CA VAL A 213 10.26 -9.15 9.40
C VAL A 213 10.53 -8.08 8.35
N GLY A 214 11.50 -7.22 8.61
CA GLY A 214 11.85 -6.10 7.73
C GLY A 214 13.27 -5.61 7.98
N ASP A 215 13.77 -4.76 7.09
CA ASP A 215 15.12 -4.16 7.14
C ASP A 215 15.14 -2.81 7.89
N SER A 216 13.99 -2.19 8.09
CA SER A 216 13.85 -0.92 8.81
C SER A 216 13.02 -1.08 10.09
N VAL A 217 13.45 -0.40 11.16
CA VAL A 217 12.84 -0.40 12.50
C VAL A 217 12.06 0.89 12.70
#